data_881b68ff7abde52debd4d7ee68fe56d2
#
_entry.id   881b68ff7abde52debd4d7ee68fe56d2
#
_cell.length_a   1.000
_cell.length_b   1.000
_cell.length_c   1.000
_cell.angle_alpha   90.00
_cell.angle_beta   90.00
_cell.angle_gamma   90.00
#
_symmetry.space_group_name_H-M   'P 1'
#
loop_
_entity.id
_entity.type
_entity.pdbx_description
1 polymer ?
#
loop_
_entity_poly.entity_id
_entity_poly.type
_entity_poly.pdbx_seq_one_letter_code
_entity_poly.pdbx_strand_id
1 'polypeptide(L)'
;MKVRAQIGMVLNLDKCIGCHTCSVTCKNVWTNREGMEYAWFNNVETKPGIGYPKQWENQDKWNGGWARKESGKIVPKQGGKLELLLKLFANPNLPQIDDYYEPFTFDYQHLHNAPEMKAPPTARPRSLITGERMEKIEWGPNWEEILGGEFEKRSQDYNFEGVQKDIYGQFENTFMMYLPRLCEHCLNPACVAACPSGAIYKREEDGIVLIDQDKCRGWRMCVSACP
;
A
#
# COMPACT_ATOMS: atom_id res chain seq x y z
N MET A 1 6.84 20.27 18.20
CA MET A 1 7.23 19.04 18.93
C MET A 1 8.75 18.97 18.93
N LYS A 2 9.36 18.75 20.09
CA LYS A 2 10.82 18.61 20.20
C LYS A 2 11.15 17.13 20.32
N VAL A 3 11.62 16.53 19.23
CA VAL A 3 12.09 15.14 19.21
C VAL A 3 13.49 15.11 19.83
N ARG A 4 13.67 14.31 20.89
CA ARG A 4 14.96 14.20 21.61
C ARG A 4 15.93 13.27 20.91
N ALA A 5 15.41 12.23 20.30
CA ALA A 5 16.17 11.27 19.50
C ALA A 5 15.30 10.79 18.33
N GLN A 6 15.92 10.29 17.28
CA GLN A 6 15.24 9.70 16.15
C GLN A 6 15.83 8.33 15.90
N ILE A 7 15.00 7.29 16.00
CA ILE A 7 15.38 5.95 15.56
C ILE A 7 15.43 5.94 14.05
N GLY A 8 16.49 5.38 13.50
CA GLY A 8 16.68 5.16 12.08
C GLY A 8 17.12 3.74 11.79
N MET A 9 16.93 3.31 10.56
CA MET A 9 17.42 2.02 10.05
C MET A 9 18.25 2.29 8.79
N VAL A 10 19.37 1.59 8.68
CA VAL A 10 20.21 1.60 7.49
C VAL A 10 20.05 0.27 6.76
N LEU A 11 19.63 0.34 5.51
CA LEU A 11 19.47 -0.82 4.63
C LEU A 11 20.57 -0.81 3.57
N ASN A 12 21.37 -1.87 3.50
CA ASN A 12 22.36 -2.03 2.45
C ASN A 12 21.69 -2.72 1.24
N LEU A 13 21.25 -1.94 0.29
CA LEU A 13 20.51 -2.42 -0.88
C LEU A 13 21.36 -3.26 -1.83
N ASP A 14 22.69 -3.04 -1.86
CA ASP A 14 23.60 -3.85 -2.68
C ASP A 14 23.67 -5.31 -2.22
N LYS A 15 23.34 -5.56 -0.95
CA LYS A 15 23.32 -6.90 -0.37
C LYS A 15 21.93 -7.55 -0.32
N CYS A 16 20.88 -6.79 -0.63
CA CYS A 16 19.53 -7.31 -0.61
C CYS A 16 19.31 -8.20 -1.82
N ILE A 17 18.87 -9.43 -1.59
CA ILE A 17 18.57 -10.44 -2.63
C ILE A 17 17.07 -10.68 -2.81
N GLY A 18 16.23 -9.91 -2.15
CA GLY A 18 14.76 -10.05 -2.25
C GLY A 18 14.21 -11.34 -1.64
N CYS A 19 14.87 -11.94 -0.66
CA CYS A 19 14.44 -13.23 -0.09
C CYS A 19 13.22 -13.15 0.85
N HIS A 20 12.69 -11.97 1.13
CA HIS A 20 11.53 -11.71 2.01
C HIS A 20 11.62 -12.24 3.44
N THR A 21 12.77 -12.73 3.89
CA THR A 21 12.95 -13.21 5.27
C THR A 21 12.56 -12.13 6.29
N CYS A 22 12.93 -10.87 6.05
CA CYS A 22 12.54 -9.74 6.90
C CYS A 22 11.02 -9.53 6.94
N SER A 23 10.33 -9.69 5.84
CA SER A 23 8.86 -9.55 5.77
C SER A 23 8.15 -10.67 6.50
N VAL A 24 8.59 -11.92 6.31
CA VAL A 24 8.01 -13.11 6.97
C VAL A 24 8.25 -13.07 8.48
N THR A 25 9.46 -12.70 8.90
CA THR A 25 9.77 -12.57 10.33
C THR A 25 8.92 -11.50 11.00
N CYS A 26 8.77 -10.34 10.35
CA CYS A 26 7.92 -9.26 10.83
C CYS A 26 6.44 -9.71 10.91
N LYS A 27 5.94 -10.41 9.89
CA LYS A 27 4.61 -10.99 9.84
C LYS A 27 4.36 -11.94 11.01
N ASN A 28 5.28 -12.86 11.25
CA ASN A 28 5.18 -13.86 12.30
C ASN A 28 5.12 -13.24 13.71
N VAL A 29 5.86 -12.17 13.93
CA VAL A 29 5.90 -11.50 15.24
C VAL A 29 4.62 -10.67 15.48
N TRP A 30 4.13 -9.95 14.47
CA TRP A 30 3.14 -8.90 14.69
C TRP A 30 1.74 -9.28 14.24
N THR A 31 1.59 -9.97 13.12
CA THR A 31 0.28 -10.15 12.48
C THR A 31 0.00 -11.59 12.06
N ASN A 32 0.67 -12.57 12.63
CA ASN A 32 0.45 -14.00 12.35
C ASN A 32 -0.72 -14.55 13.15
N ARG A 33 -1.92 -14.16 12.76
CA ARG A 33 -3.17 -14.68 13.34
C ARG A 33 -4.30 -14.64 12.32
N GLU A 34 -5.28 -15.49 12.51
CA GLU A 34 -6.47 -15.56 11.67
C GLU A 34 -7.16 -14.20 11.55
N GLY A 35 -7.56 -13.84 10.33
CA GLY A 35 -8.19 -12.55 10.01
C GLY A 35 -7.20 -11.41 9.77
N MET A 36 -5.89 -11.65 9.91
CA MET A 36 -4.85 -10.64 9.70
C MET A 36 -3.92 -10.98 8.53
N GLU A 37 -4.35 -11.84 7.62
CA GLU A 37 -3.57 -12.31 6.47
C GLU A 37 -3.11 -11.15 5.58
N TYR A 38 -3.94 -10.14 5.44
CA TYR A 38 -3.68 -8.95 4.63
C TYR A 38 -2.73 -7.94 5.26
N ALA A 39 -2.43 -8.04 6.55
CA ALA A 39 -1.64 -7.04 7.27
C ALA A 39 -0.15 -7.36 7.23
N TRP A 40 0.58 -6.61 6.44
CA TRP A 40 2.03 -6.68 6.31
C TRP A 40 2.65 -5.33 6.68
N PHE A 41 3.61 -5.33 7.61
CA PHE A 41 4.30 -4.12 8.05
C PHE A 41 5.59 -3.85 7.29
N ASN A 42 6.12 -4.87 6.65
CA ASN A 42 7.29 -4.79 5.81
C ASN A 42 7.03 -5.50 4.48
N ASN A 43 7.43 -4.88 3.41
CA ASN A 43 7.38 -5.42 2.07
C ASN A 43 8.71 -5.17 1.37
N VAL A 44 9.16 -6.11 0.53
CA VAL A 44 10.35 -5.95 -0.31
C VAL A 44 9.90 -5.90 -1.75
N GLU A 45 10.19 -4.80 -2.40
CA GLU A 45 9.77 -4.53 -3.78
C GLU A 45 10.96 -4.55 -4.73
N THR A 46 10.73 -5.01 -5.95
CA THR A 46 11.68 -4.82 -7.04
C THR A 46 11.55 -3.41 -7.58
N LYS A 47 12.67 -2.73 -7.77
CA LYS A 47 12.74 -1.41 -8.39
C LYS A 47 13.65 -1.43 -9.63
N PRO A 48 13.16 -0.96 -10.78
CA PRO A 48 11.78 -0.54 -11.08
C PRO A 48 10.79 -1.71 -11.01
N GLY A 49 9.54 -1.43 -10.69
CA GLY A 49 8.47 -2.43 -10.54
C GLY A 49 7.13 -1.77 -10.23
N ILE A 50 6.07 -2.59 -10.17
CA ILE A 50 4.70 -2.09 -9.96
C ILE A 50 4.48 -1.44 -8.60
N GLY A 51 5.17 -1.92 -7.56
CA GLY A 51 4.96 -1.44 -6.18
C GLY A 51 3.76 -2.07 -5.46
N TYR A 52 3.61 -1.71 -4.18
CA TYR A 52 2.55 -2.20 -3.30
C TYR A 52 2.16 -1.12 -2.28
N PRO A 53 1.09 -0.36 -2.49
CA PRO A 53 0.13 -0.41 -3.60
C PRO A 53 0.76 -0.07 -4.96
N LYS A 54 0.11 -0.49 -6.03
CA LYS A 54 0.58 -0.28 -7.41
C LYS A 54 0.87 1.19 -7.67
N GLN A 55 2.03 1.46 -8.25
CA GLN A 55 2.47 2.83 -8.58
C GLN A 55 2.45 3.80 -7.38
N TRP A 56 2.79 3.34 -6.18
CA TRP A 56 2.78 4.18 -4.99
C TRP A 56 3.66 5.44 -5.10
N GLU A 57 4.63 5.44 -5.99
CA GLU A 57 5.48 6.60 -6.28
C GLU A 57 4.76 7.70 -7.07
N ASN A 58 3.64 7.38 -7.71
CA ASN A 58 2.84 8.35 -8.46
C ASN A 58 2.10 9.29 -7.50
N GLN A 59 2.74 10.38 -7.14
CA GLN A 59 2.20 11.37 -6.21
C GLN A 59 1.08 12.24 -6.80
N ASP A 60 0.87 12.20 -8.10
CA ASP A 60 -0.30 12.83 -8.72
C ASP A 60 -1.58 12.03 -8.42
N LYS A 61 -1.45 10.69 -8.40
CA LYS A 61 -2.53 9.79 -8.01
C LYS A 61 -2.75 9.79 -6.50
N TRP A 62 -1.70 9.57 -5.72
CA TRP A 62 -1.81 9.32 -4.29
C TRP A 62 -1.88 10.58 -3.44
N ASN A 63 -1.24 11.65 -3.89
CA ASN A 63 -1.28 12.97 -3.26
C ASN A 63 -0.91 12.93 -1.76
N GLY A 64 0.04 12.06 -1.38
CA GLY A 64 0.54 11.94 0.00
C GLY A 64 1.61 12.96 0.33
N GLY A 65 1.95 13.06 1.63
CA GLY A 65 3.04 13.89 2.12
C GLY A 65 2.72 15.37 2.22
N TRP A 66 3.73 16.20 1.93
CA TRP A 66 3.70 17.65 2.13
C TRP A 66 3.96 18.40 0.82
N ALA A 67 3.35 19.56 0.69
CA ALA A 67 3.63 20.52 -0.38
C ALA A 67 4.17 21.82 0.21
N ARG A 68 5.07 22.46 -0.54
CA ARG A 68 5.59 23.80 -0.20
C ARG A 68 4.81 24.84 -1.00
N LYS A 69 4.14 25.77 -0.30
CA LYS A 69 3.49 26.93 -0.92
C LYS A 69 4.53 27.96 -1.37
N GLU A 70 4.13 28.85 -2.27
CA GLU A 70 4.97 29.97 -2.73
C GLU A 70 5.48 30.83 -1.56
N SER A 71 4.67 30.97 -0.51
CA SER A 71 5.06 31.65 0.73
C SER A 71 6.15 30.94 1.55
N GLY A 72 6.66 29.79 1.08
CA GLY A 72 7.63 28.94 1.78
C GLY A 72 7.03 28.05 2.87
N LYS A 73 5.76 28.19 3.19
CA LYS A 73 5.08 27.38 4.21
C LYS A 73 4.83 25.96 3.72
N ILE A 74 5.14 24.98 4.55
CA ILE A 74 4.86 23.58 4.29
C ILE A 74 3.42 23.25 4.77
N VAL A 75 2.65 22.62 3.91
CA VAL A 75 1.26 22.21 4.19
C VAL A 75 1.03 20.75 3.77
N PRO A 76 0.15 19.99 4.46
CA PRO A 76 -0.21 18.65 4.02
C PRO A 76 -0.88 18.71 2.64
N LYS A 77 -0.47 17.82 1.72
CA LYS A 77 -1.13 17.70 0.41
C LYS A 77 -2.59 17.27 0.52
N GLN A 78 -2.93 16.49 1.54
CA GLN A 78 -4.29 16.04 1.82
C GLN A 78 -5.28 17.16 2.17
N GLY A 79 -4.77 18.37 2.41
CA GLY A 79 -5.57 19.55 2.65
C GLY A 79 -5.69 19.97 4.12
N GLY A 80 -6.50 21.00 4.36
CA GLY A 80 -6.77 21.51 5.70
C GLY A 80 -7.84 20.72 6.45
N LYS A 81 -8.18 21.15 7.66
CA LYS A 81 -9.15 20.45 8.54
C LYS A 81 -10.52 20.23 7.89
N LEU A 82 -11.02 21.20 7.11
CA LEU A 82 -12.30 21.08 6.43
C LEU A 82 -12.25 20.06 5.28
N GLU A 83 -11.17 20.06 4.51
CA GLU A 83 -10.96 19.09 3.42
C GLU A 83 -10.81 17.67 3.98
N LEU A 84 -10.09 17.52 5.07
CA LEU A 84 -9.99 16.23 5.79
C LEU A 84 -11.36 15.75 6.29
N LEU A 85 -12.21 16.65 6.77
CA LEU A 85 -13.56 16.31 7.21
C LEU A 85 -14.42 15.80 6.02
N LEU A 86 -14.34 16.45 4.88
CA LEU A 86 -15.02 15.97 3.67
C LEU A 86 -14.50 14.62 3.19
N LYS A 87 -13.20 14.39 3.30
CA LYS A 87 -12.56 13.10 2.94
C LYS A 87 -12.96 11.94 3.85
N LEU A 88 -13.57 12.18 5.02
CA LEU A 88 -14.17 11.10 5.81
C LEU A 88 -15.31 10.40 5.08
N PHE A 89 -16.01 11.10 4.20
CA PHE A 89 -17.13 10.56 3.43
C PHE A 89 -16.70 10.02 2.06
N ALA A 90 -15.70 10.64 1.45
CA ALA A 90 -15.16 10.22 0.16
C ALA A 90 -13.68 10.61 0.05
N ASN A 91 -12.78 9.62 0.06
CA ASN A 91 -11.35 9.85 -0.07
C ASN A 91 -10.82 9.22 -1.38
N PRO A 92 -10.71 10.01 -2.46
CA PRO A 92 -10.25 9.49 -3.76
C PRO A 92 -8.78 9.07 -3.77
N ASN A 93 -7.99 9.51 -2.80
CA ASN A 93 -6.58 9.17 -2.69
C ASN A 93 -6.32 7.93 -1.80
N LEU A 94 -7.37 7.30 -1.28
CA LEU A 94 -7.20 6.08 -0.50
C LEU A 94 -6.97 4.89 -1.43
N PRO A 95 -5.88 4.12 -1.24
CA PRO A 95 -5.68 2.89 -1.99
C PRO A 95 -6.85 1.93 -1.82
N GLN A 96 -7.34 1.41 -2.93
CA GLN A 96 -8.40 0.41 -2.97
C GLN A 96 -7.78 -1.00 -3.08
N ILE A 97 -8.61 -2.02 -3.04
CA ILE A 97 -8.13 -3.39 -3.06
C ILE A 97 -7.44 -3.75 -4.38
N ASP A 98 -7.90 -3.22 -5.48
CA ASP A 98 -7.33 -3.38 -6.81
C ASP A 98 -5.99 -2.66 -7.00
N ASP A 99 -5.65 -1.72 -6.13
CA ASP A 99 -4.30 -1.13 -6.09
C ASP A 99 -3.26 -2.07 -5.47
N TYR A 100 -3.70 -3.08 -4.74
CA TYR A 100 -2.83 -4.07 -4.12
C TYR A 100 -2.81 -5.40 -4.86
N TYR A 101 -3.92 -5.74 -5.54
CA TYR A 101 -4.16 -7.04 -6.15
C TYR A 101 -4.58 -6.88 -7.61
N GLU A 102 -4.72 -8.02 -8.29
CA GLU A 102 -5.39 -8.08 -9.58
C GLU A 102 -6.80 -7.50 -9.44
N PRO A 103 -7.20 -6.55 -10.33
CA PRO A 103 -8.53 -5.96 -10.26
C PRO A 103 -9.61 -7.02 -10.49
N PHE A 104 -10.66 -6.97 -9.68
CA PHE A 104 -11.75 -7.92 -9.74
C PHE A 104 -13.10 -7.26 -9.57
N THR A 105 -14.13 -7.98 -9.98
CA THR A 105 -15.53 -7.65 -9.74
C THR A 105 -16.25 -8.87 -9.19
N PHE A 106 -17.43 -8.67 -8.60
CA PHE A 106 -18.26 -9.78 -8.17
C PHE A 106 -19.29 -10.12 -9.24
N ASP A 107 -19.60 -11.41 -9.37
CA ASP A 107 -20.64 -11.91 -10.27
C ASP A 107 -22.02 -11.73 -9.64
N TYR A 108 -22.50 -10.50 -9.60
CA TYR A 108 -23.81 -10.17 -9.00
C TYR A 108 -24.98 -10.79 -9.73
N GLN A 109 -24.86 -11.03 -11.04
CA GLN A 109 -25.92 -11.68 -11.82
C GLN A 109 -26.16 -13.12 -11.33
N HIS A 110 -25.11 -13.80 -10.92
CA HIS A 110 -25.25 -15.13 -10.34
C HIS A 110 -26.04 -15.12 -9.03
N LEU A 111 -25.89 -14.09 -8.20
CA LEU A 111 -26.69 -13.94 -6.98
C LEU A 111 -28.16 -13.66 -7.28
N HIS A 112 -28.43 -12.77 -8.24
CA HIS A 112 -29.80 -12.36 -8.59
C HIS A 112 -30.59 -13.46 -9.31
N ASN A 113 -29.90 -14.25 -10.12
CA ASN A 113 -30.54 -15.30 -10.95
C ASN A 113 -30.39 -16.72 -10.37
N ALA A 114 -29.83 -16.84 -9.16
CA ALA A 114 -29.68 -18.12 -8.53
C ALA A 114 -31.07 -18.72 -8.20
N PRO A 115 -31.31 -20.04 -8.49
CA PRO A 115 -32.55 -20.70 -8.09
C PRO A 115 -32.68 -20.75 -6.58
N GLU A 116 -33.91 -20.87 -6.10
CA GLU A 116 -34.16 -21.13 -4.67
C GLU A 116 -33.38 -22.35 -4.20
N MET A 117 -32.57 -22.21 -3.18
CA MET A 117 -31.76 -23.29 -2.62
C MET A 117 -31.63 -23.16 -1.10
N LYS A 118 -31.37 -24.29 -0.43
CA LYS A 118 -31.26 -24.32 1.04
C LYS A 118 -30.06 -23.54 1.57
N ALA A 119 -29.00 -23.41 0.77
CA ALA A 119 -27.84 -22.60 1.09
C ALA A 119 -27.81 -21.35 0.18
N PRO A 120 -27.62 -20.13 0.72
CA PRO A 120 -27.57 -18.94 -0.12
C PRO A 120 -26.34 -19.00 -1.04
N PRO A 121 -26.47 -18.57 -2.30
CA PRO A 121 -25.34 -18.50 -3.21
C PRO A 121 -24.35 -17.44 -2.70
N THR A 122 -23.06 -17.72 -2.86
CA THR A 122 -21.98 -16.78 -2.50
C THR A 122 -21.45 -16.11 -3.77
N ALA A 123 -21.33 -14.78 -3.74
CA ALA A 123 -20.66 -14.06 -4.81
C ALA A 123 -19.19 -14.47 -4.86
N ARG A 124 -18.72 -14.85 -6.06
CA ARG A 124 -17.31 -15.12 -6.31
C ARG A 124 -16.68 -13.99 -7.09
N PRO A 125 -15.47 -13.58 -6.72
CA PRO A 125 -14.75 -12.58 -7.49
C PRO A 125 -14.42 -13.13 -8.88
N ARG A 126 -14.44 -12.23 -9.88
CA ARG A 126 -14.02 -12.50 -11.25
C ARG A 126 -12.91 -11.52 -11.60
N SER A 127 -11.79 -12.01 -12.07
CA SER A 127 -10.69 -11.19 -12.55
C SER A 127 -11.16 -10.28 -13.69
N LEU A 128 -10.77 -9.02 -13.67
CA LEU A 128 -10.99 -8.08 -14.78
C LEU A 128 -9.93 -8.23 -15.87
N ILE A 129 -8.83 -8.94 -15.60
CA ILE A 129 -7.75 -9.19 -16.55
C ILE A 129 -8.06 -10.45 -17.37
N THR A 130 -8.25 -11.60 -16.69
CA THR A 130 -8.49 -12.88 -17.37
C THR A 130 -9.95 -13.14 -17.70
N GLY A 131 -10.89 -12.46 -17.01
CA GLY A 131 -12.33 -12.72 -17.10
C GLY A 131 -12.79 -14.00 -16.40
N GLU A 132 -11.89 -14.73 -15.78
CA GLU A 132 -12.19 -15.99 -15.09
C GLU A 132 -12.61 -15.78 -13.64
N ARG A 133 -13.27 -16.79 -13.05
CA ARG A 133 -13.60 -16.77 -11.63
C ARG A 133 -12.37 -17.07 -10.81
N MET A 134 -12.10 -16.22 -9.82
CA MET A 134 -11.02 -16.41 -8.87
C MET A 134 -11.50 -17.38 -7.78
N GLU A 135 -10.66 -18.33 -7.40
CA GLU A 135 -10.97 -19.25 -6.29
C GLU A 135 -10.90 -18.52 -4.94
N LYS A 136 -9.94 -17.62 -4.80
CA LYS A 136 -9.77 -16.77 -3.62
C LYS A 136 -9.17 -15.44 -4.02
N ILE A 137 -9.36 -14.44 -3.17
CA ILE A 137 -8.61 -13.19 -3.22
C ILE A 137 -7.39 -13.39 -2.32
N GLU A 138 -6.20 -13.28 -2.87
CA GLU A 138 -4.96 -13.37 -2.11
C GLU A 138 -4.60 -12.01 -1.51
N TRP A 139 -4.32 -12.00 -0.23
CA TRP A 139 -3.96 -10.81 0.52
C TRP A 139 -2.50 -10.89 0.94
N GLY A 140 -1.73 -9.86 0.64
CA GLY A 140 -0.32 -9.81 0.99
C GLY A 140 0.50 -9.07 -0.06
N PRO A 141 1.82 -8.97 0.11
CA PRO A 141 2.70 -8.42 -0.90
C PRO A 141 2.67 -9.27 -2.17
N ASN A 142 2.82 -8.61 -3.32
CA ASN A 142 2.82 -9.25 -4.64
C ASN A 142 4.15 -9.97 -4.95
N TRP A 143 4.53 -10.91 -4.12
CA TRP A 143 5.84 -11.57 -4.17
C TRP A 143 6.05 -12.39 -5.45
N GLU A 144 5.02 -13.06 -5.92
CA GLU A 144 5.07 -13.85 -7.15
C GLU A 144 5.40 -12.98 -8.36
N GLU A 145 4.82 -11.80 -8.42
CA GLU A 145 5.08 -10.83 -9.48
C GLU A 145 6.50 -10.23 -9.38
N ILE A 146 6.95 -9.95 -8.15
CA ILE A 146 8.27 -9.35 -7.89
C ILE A 146 9.39 -10.37 -8.10
N LEU A 147 9.22 -11.60 -7.62
CA LEU A 147 10.22 -12.65 -7.67
C LEU A 147 10.24 -13.46 -8.97
N GLY A 148 9.54 -13.04 -9.97
CA GLY A 148 9.49 -13.75 -11.25
C GLY A 148 8.28 -14.65 -11.41
N GLY A 149 7.19 -14.43 -10.66
CA GLY A 149 5.93 -15.13 -10.79
C GLY A 149 5.42 -15.25 -12.23
N GLU A 150 4.32 -15.86 -12.46
CA GLU A 150 3.82 -16.24 -13.80
C GLU A 150 3.93 -15.08 -14.80
N PHE A 151 4.83 -15.25 -15.77
CA PHE A 151 5.11 -14.25 -16.81
C PHE A 151 3.85 -13.83 -17.56
N GLU A 152 2.92 -14.76 -17.77
CA GLU A 152 1.66 -14.50 -18.48
C GLU A 152 0.78 -13.50 -17.72
N LYS A 153 0.66 -13.64 -16.40
CA LYS A 153 -0.10 -12.68 -15.58
C LYS A 153 0.57 -11.31 -15.56
N ARG A 154 1.89 -11.27 -15.45
CA ARG A 154 2.65 -10.00 -15.45
C ARG A 154 2.57 -9.28 -16.77
N SER A 155 2.67 -10.01 -17.88
CA SER A 155 2.65 -9.41 -19.22
C SER A 155 1.31 -8.74 -19.55
N GLN A 156 0.24 -9.14 -18.84
CA GLN A 156 -1.11 -8.61 -19.00
C GLN A 156 -1.42 -7.47 -18.02
N ASP A 157 -0.57 -7.24 -17.01
CA ASP A 157 -0.78 -6.16 -16.05
C ASP A 157 -0.45 -4.81 -16.69
N TYR A 158 -1.46 -3.95 -16.79
CA TYR A 158 -1.34 -2.60 -17.33
C TYR A 158 -0.20 -1.80 -16.70
N ASN A 159 0.05 -1.97 -15.40
CA ASN A 159 1.13 -1.28 -14.72
C ASN A 159 2.52 -1.78 -15.14
N PHE A 160 2.59 -2.98 -15.71
CA PHE A 160 3.85 -3.58 -16.17
C PHE A 160 4.21 -3.21 -17.61
N GLU A 161 3.24 -2.82 -18.43
CA GLU A 161 3.46 -2.55 -19.85
C GLU A 161 4.51 -1.45 -20.08
N GLY A 162 4.41 -0.34 -19.35
CA GLY A 162 5.40 0.73 -19.38
C GLY A 162 6.76 0.31 -18.82
N VAL A 163 6.76 -0.37 -17.68
CA VAL A 163 7.97 -0.81 -16.98
C VAL A 163 8.76 -1.82 -17.79
N GLN A 164 8.13 -2.79 -18.43
CA GLN A 164 8.81 -3.75 -19.32
C GLN A 164 9.49 -3.05 -20.49
N LYS A 165 8.80 -2.13 -21.12
CA LYS A 165 9.32 -1.38 -22.26
C LYS A 165 10.54 -0.55 -21.88
N ASP A 166 10.49 0.09 -20.72
CA ASP A 166 11.59 0.90 -20.20
C ASP A 166 12.79 0.02 -19.76
N ILE A 167 12.55 -1.11 -19.13
CA ILE A 167 13.60 -2.04 -18.71
C ILE A 167 14.31 -2.65 -19.93
N TYR A 168 13.58 -3.21 -20.87
CA TYR A 168 14.17 -3.88 -22.03
C TYR A 168 14.69 -2.91 -23.10
N GLY A 169 14.12 -1.70 -23.20
CA GLY A 169 14.56 -0.68 -24.13
C GLY A 169 15.79 0.09 -23.69
N GLN A 170 16.10 0.09 -22.40
CA GLN A 170 17.19 0.87 -21.78
C GLN A 170 18.11 0.02 -20.89
N PHE A 171 18.32 -1.23 -21.26
CA PHE A 171 19.04 -2.22 -20.43
C PHE A 171 20.43 -1.76 -19.95
N GLU A 172 21.14 -0.98 -20.72
CA GLU A 172 22.46 -0.45 -20.34
C GLU A 172 22.40 0.58 -19.22
N ASN A 173 21.25 1.22 -19.02
CA ASN A 173 21.05 2.29 -18.02
C ASN A 173 20.08 1.92 -16.91
N THR A 174 19.49 0.74 -16.92
CA THR A 174 18.51 0.32 -15.93
C THR A 174 19.20 -0.38 -14.77
N PHE A 175 19.15 0.23 -13.60
CA PHE A 175 19.59 -0.38 -12.35
C PHE A 175 18.42 -1.03 -11.64
N MET A 176 18.51 -2.34 -11.40
CA MET A 176 17.50 -3.08 -10.65
C MET A 176 17.97 -3.34 -9.23
N MET A 177 17.12 -3.07 -8.26
CA MET A 177 17.39 -3.32 -6.84
C MET A 177 16.16 -3.86 -6.14
N TYR A 178 16.35 -4.43 -4.97
CA TYR A 178 15.28 -4.78 -4.04
C TYR A 178 15.20 -3.74 -2.94
N LEU A 179 14.00 -3.18 -2.75
CA LEU A 179 13.74 -2.13 -1.79
C LEU A 179 12.84 -2.65 -0.65
N PRO A 180 13.40 -2.93 0.54
CA PRO A 180 12.58 -3.18 1.72
C PRO A 180 11.84 -1.90 2.13
N ARG A 181 10.51 -1.97 2.21
CA ARG A 181 9.66 -0.85 2.60
C ARG A 181 8.98 -1.10 3.92
N LEU A 182 9.12 -0.15 4.82
CA LEU A 182 8.49 -0.13 6.14
C LEU A 182 8.27 1.33 6.55
N CYS A 183 7.65 1.54 7.73
CA CYS A 183 7.46 2.90 8.23
C CYS A 183 8.79 3.59 8.48
N GLU A 184 8.99 4.75 7.86
CA GLU A 184 10.20 5.56 7.99
C GLU A 184 10.19 6.43 9.27
N HIS A 185 9.15 6.39 10.07
CA HIS A 185 8.98 7.25 11.24
C HIS A 185 9.34 8.71 10.98
N CYS A 186 8.82 9.26 9.88
CA CYS A 186 9.16 10.57 9.31
C CYS A 186 9.36 11.64 10.37
N LEU A 187 10.31 12.55 10.15
CA LEU A 187 10.54 13.70 11.05
C LEU A 187 9.29 14.58 11.16
N ASN A 188 8.62 14.82 10.03
CA ASN A 188 7.35 15.53 9.96
C ASN A 188 6.28 14.59 9.37
N PRO A 189 5.65 13.73 10.19
CA PRO A 189 4.77 12.69 9.67
C PRO A 189 3.44 13.28 9.19
N ALA A 190 3.17 13.16 7.88
CA ALA A 190 1.92 13.61 7.27
C ALA A 190 0.71 12.80 7.79
N CYS A 191 0.92 11.52 8.12
CA CYS A 191 -0.10 10.66 8.72
C CYS A 191 -0.60 11.18 10.08
N VAL A 192 0.30 11.75 10.90
CA VAL A 192 -0.08 12.38 12.17
C VAL A 192 -0.92 13.63 11.92
N ALA A 193 -0.51 14.46 10.93
CA ALA A 193 -1.24 15.67 10.59
C ALA A 193 -2.63 15.40 9.99
N ALA A 194 -2.78 14.26 9.28
CA ALA A 194 -4.03 13.87 8.62
C ALA A 194 -5.00 13.09 9.51
N CYS A 195 -4.61 12.68 10.72
CA CYS A 195 -5.47 11.86 11.57
C CYS A 195 -6.55 12.73 12.26
N PRO A 196 -7.85 12.53 11.92
CA PRO A 196 -8.92 13.37 12.50
C PRO A 196 -9.13 13.15 14.00
N SER A 197 -8.90 11.92 14.49
CA SER A 197 -9.06 11.57 15.92
C SER A 197 -7.82 11.87 16.77
N GLY A 198 -6.69 12.23 16.13
CA GLY A 198 -5.43 12.38 16.86
C GLY A 198 -4.88 11.07 17.42
N ALA A 199 -5.32 9.92 16.87
CA ALA A 199 -4.87 8.61 17.32
C ALA A 199 -3.42 8.31 16.93
N ILE A 200 -2.91 8.96 15.86
CA ILE A 200 -1.52 8.80 15.44
C ILE A 200 -0.72 9.94 16.04
N TYR A 201 0.39 9.60 16.65
CA TYR A 201 1.30 10.57 17.25
C TYR A 201 2.75 10.16 17.10
N LYS A 202 3.64 11.14 17.17
CA LYS A 202 5.08 10.93 17.17
C LYS A 202 5.60 11.05 18.60
N ARG A 203 6.21 10.01 19.13
CA ARG A 203 6.78 10.00 20.47
C ARG A 203 8.04 10.87 20.51
N GLU A 204 8.18 11.70 21.54
CA GLU A 204 9.27 12.68 21.61
C GLU A 204 10.60 12.05 22.02
N GLU A 205 10.57 10.94 22.76
CA GLU A 205 11.76 10.29 23.30
C GLU A 205 12.64 9.69 22.21
N ASP A 206 12.05 9.04 21.22
CA ASP A 206 12.74 8.25 20.20
C ASP A 206 12.29 8.54 18.75
N GLY A 207 11.32 9.42 18.59
CA GLY A 207 10.81 9.79 17.28
C GLY A 207 9.97 8.70 16.59
N ILE A 208 9.54 7.68 17.29
CA ILE A 208 8.68 6.63 16.74
C ILE A 208 7.26 7.15 16.54
N VAL A 209 6.68 6.86 15.39
CA VAL A 209 5.27 7.13 15.09
C VAL A 209 4.45 5.94 15.55
N LEU A 210 3.49 6.19 16.43
CA LEU A 210 2.65 5.20 17.09
C LEU A 210 1.18 5.47 16.83
N ILE A 211 0.35 4.44 17.01
CA ILE A 211 -1.10 4.52 16.90
C ILE A 211 -1.71 4.15 18.26
N ASP A 212 -2.47 5.09 18.83
CA ASP A 212 -3.32 4.85 19.99
C ASP A 212 -4.56 4.06 19.52
N GLN A 213 -4.62 2.79 19.86
CA GLN A 213 -5.68 1.89 19.42
C GLN A 213 -7.06 2.27 20.00
N ASP A 214 -7.10 2.86 21.20
CA ASP A 214 -8.35 3.27 21.84
C ASP A 214 -8.99 4.48 21.13
N LYS A 215 -8.16 5.34 20.54
CA LYS A 215 -8.60 6.52 19.77
C LYS A 215 -8.80 6.25 18.30
N CYS A 216 -8.20 5.20 17.76
CA CYS A 216 -8.31 4.89 16.34
C CYS A 216 -9.75 4.53 15.96
N ARG A 217 -10.28 5.14 14.89
CA ARG A 217 -11.61 4.87 14.35
C ARG A 217 -11.58 4.28 12.92
N GLY A 218 -10.40 3.92 12.43
CA GLY A 218 -10.24 3.23 11.16
C GLY A 218 -10.52 4.07 9.90
N TRP A 219 -10.46 5.40 9.97
CA TRP A 219 -10.76 6.26 8.81
C TRP A 219 -9.72 6.21 7.69
N ARG A 220 -8.58 5.57 7.91
CA ARG A 220 -7.49 5.37 6.93
C ARG A 220 -6.91 6.64 6.29
N MET A 221 -7.20 7.81 6.83
CA MET A 221 -6.61 9.07 6.36
C MET A 221 -5.08 9.06 6.46
N CYS A 222 -4.54 8.31 7.41
CA CYS A 222 -3.10 8.08 7.55
C CYS A 222 -2.50 7.32 6.37
N VAL A 223 -3.26 6.39 5.78
CA VAL A 223 -2.82 5.59 4.63
C VAL A 223 -2.69 6.48 3.40
N SER A 224 -3.71 7.28 3.10
CA SER A 224 -3.68 8.20 1.94
C SER A 224 -2.71 9.37 2.12
N ALA A 225 -2.37 9.74 3.37
CA ALA A 225 -1.42 10.82 3.63
C ALA A 225 0.04 10.38 3.59
N CYS A 226 0.34 9.08 3.62
CA CYS A 226 1.71 8.56 3.54
C CYS A 226 2.29 8.84 2.15
N PRO A 227 3.52 9.42 2.06
CA PRO A 227 4.15 9.73 0.77
C PRO A 227 4.66 8.48 0.05
#